data_151dc678b4af9cb662a926234a33ba24
#
_entry.id   151dc678b4af9cb662a926234a33ba24
#
_cell.length_a   1.000
_cell.length_b   1.000
_cell.length_c   1.000
_cell.angle_alpha   90.00
_cell.angle_beta   90.00
_cell.angle_gamma   90.00
#
_symmetry.space_group_name_H-M   'P 1'
#
loop_
_entity.id
_entity.type
_entity.pdbx_description
1 polymer ?
#
loop_
_entity_poly.entity_id
_entity_poly.type
_entity_poly.pdbx_seq_one_letter_code
_entity_poly.pdbx_strand_id
1 'polypeptide(L)'
;METYDAIKERKSIRKYQDKELPQEILDKILTAATLSPSGKNKQPWKFYVVRGEKRADMVREMQKGMDRLEAQGINTGSARYTIRVMAQAPVTILVFNPFSCHPLHPRNTLEVYADMVDIQSVGAAIQNMLLEATDLGVGSLWICDVYFGYEELCAWVGEKGEMIAAVSLGYADHTSRTRPRKSIGEVTIYVE
;
A
#
# COMPACT_ATOMS: atom_id res chain seq x y z
N MET A 1 -16.58 1.92 -15.15
CA MET A 1 -15.51 2.16 -16.18
C MET A 1 -15.10 0.83 -16.79
N GLU A 2 -14.63 0.80 -18.05
CA GLU A 2 -14.04 -0.42 -18.60
C GLU A 2 -12.70 -0.73 -17.91
N THR A 3 -12.40 -2.00 -17.69
CA THR A 3 -11.18 -2.43 -16.95
C THR A 3 -9.90 -1.82 -17.51
N TYR A 4 -9.78 -1.78 -18.85
CA TYR A 4 -8.61 -1.22 -19.51
C TYR A 4 -8.46 0.29 -19.29
N ASP A 5 -9.55 1.01 -19.17
CA ASP A 5 -9.52 2.44 -18.88
C ASP A 5 -9.12 2.69 -17.42
N ALA A 6 -9.62 1.89 -16.47
CA ALA A 6 -9.15 1.96 -15.07
C ALA A 6 -7.64 1.73 -14.96
N ILE A 7 -7.09 0.77 -15.71
CA ILE A 7 -5.65 0.51 -15.76
C ILE A 7 -4.87 1.72 -16.30
N LYS A 8 -5.36 2.37 -17.36
CA LYS A 8 -4.71 3.54 -17.96
C LYS A 8 -4.80 4.79 -17.06
N GLU A 9 -5.96 5.00 -16.45
CA GLU A 9 -6.25 6.22 -15.70
C GLU A 9 -5.68 6.19 -14.28
N ARG A 10 -5.48 4.99 -13.71
CA ARG A 10 -4.88 4.85 -12.38
C ARG A 10 -3.54 5.58 -12.28
N LYS A 11 -3.46 6.49 -11.32
CA LYS A 11 -2.27 7.32 -11.05
C LYS A 11 -1.97 7.32 -9.54
N SER A 12 -0.71 7.52 -9.20
CA SER A 12 -0.29 7.75 -7.82
C SER A 12 -0.65 9.17 -7.39
N ILE A 13 -1.65 9.32 -6.55
CA ILE A 13 -2.13 10.60 -6.02
C ILE A 13 -1.37 10.90 -4.72
N ARG A 14 -0.86 12.14 -4.61
CA ARG A 14 -0.02 12.58 -3.48
C ARG A 14 -0.48 13.91 -2.86
N LYS A 15 -1.64 14.41 -3.29
CA LYS A 15 -2.36 15.52 -2.64
C LYS A 15 -3.84 15.19 -2.64
N TYR A 16 -4.47 15.35 -1.51
CA TYR A 16 -5.85 15.01 -1.29
C TYR A 16 -6.64 16.24 -0.85
N GLN A 17 -7.91 16.27 -1.25
CA GLN A 17 -8.88 17.22 -0.74
C GLN A 17 -9.15 16.91 0.74
N ASP A 18 -9.47 17.94 1.53
CA ASP A 18 -9.99 17.76 2.88
C ASP A 18 -11.46 17.33 2.81
N LYS A 19 -11.68 16.08 2.44
CA LYS A 19 -12.98 15.48 2.23
C LYS A 19 -12.95 14.03 2.66
N GLU A 20 -13.86 13.67 3.57
CA GLU A 20 -14.01 12.29 4.05
C GLU A 20 -14.39 11.33 2.93
N LEU A 21 -13.91 10.10 3.04
CA LEU A 21 -14.28 9.01 2.15
C LEU A 21 -15.46 8.24 2.77
N PRO A 22 -16.63 8.17 2.07
CA PRO A 22 -17.78 7.43 2.56
C PRO A 22 -17.47 5.96 2.82
N GLN A 23 -18.08 5.39 3.87
CA GLN A 23 -17.87 3.99 4.24
C GLN A 23 -18.21 3.03 3.08
N GLU A 24 -19.31 3.30 2.38
CA GLU A 24 -19.73 2.49 1.23
C GLU A 24 -18.67 2.42 0.12
N ILE A 25 -17.98 3.54 -0.16
CA ILE A 25 -16.88 3.59 -1.14
C ILE A 25 -15.69 2.77 -0.64
N LEU A 26 -15.34 2.91 0.63
CA LEU A 26 -14.26 2.14 1.24
C LEU A 26 -14.55 0.64 1.23
N ASP A 27 -15.77 0.23 1.52
CA ASP A 27 -16.18 -1.17 1.52
C ASP A 27 -16.09 -1.80 0.12
N LYS A 28 -16.45 -1.06 -0.94
CA LYS A 28 -16.25 -1.50 -2.34
C LYS A 28 -14.78 -1.73 -2.65
N ILE A 29 -13.92 -0.79 -2.28
CA ILE A 29 -12.47 -0.88 -2.50
C ILE A 29 -11.87 -2.09 -1.76
N LEU A 30 -12.25 -2.30 -0.50
CA LEU A 30 -11.80 -3.44 0.29
C LEU A 30 -12.34 -4.76 -0.26
N THR A 31 -13.59 -4.79 -0.72
CA THR A 31 -14.18 -5.96 -1.36
C THR A 31 -13.42 -6.34 -2.63
N ALA A 32 -13.07 -5.36 -3.48
CA ALA A 32 -12.27 -5.61 -4.68
C ALA A 32 -10.91 -6.27 -4.35
N ALA A 33 -10.27 -5.86 -3.25
CA ALA A 33 -9.05 -6.50 -2.78
C ALA A 33 -9.25 -7.99 -2.45
N THR A 34 -10.33 -8.34 -1.76
CA THR A 34 -10.60 -9.73 -1.35
C THR A 34 -10.93 -10.66 -2.50
N LEU A 35 -11.29 -10.12 -3.67
CA LEU A 35 -11.56 -10.90 -4.90
C LEU A 35 -10.28 -11.25 -5.67
N SER A 36 -9.11 -10.89 -5.18
CA SER A 36 -7.84 -11.19 -5.82
C SER A 36 -7.49 -12.68 -5.72
N PRO A 37 -6.80 -13.24 -6.73
CA PRO A 37 -6.27 -14.59 -6.62
C PRO A 37 -5.17 -14.66 -5.56
N SER A 38 -5.00 -15.83 -4.96
CA SER A 38 -3.88 -16.10 -4.05
C SER A 38 -3.40 -17.54 -4.16
N GLY A 39 -2.14 -17.80 -3.84
CA GLY A 39 -1.58 -19.13 -3.84
C GLY A 39 -2.41 -20.07 -2.98
N LYS A 40 -2.94 -21.17 -3.58
CA LYS A 40 -3.82 -22.16 -2.92
C LYS A 40 -5.05 -21.53 -2.23
N ASN A 41 -5.50 -20.36 -2.70
CA ASN A 41 -6.57 -19.57 -2.09
C ASN A 41 -6.31 -19.23 -0.61
N LYS A 42 -5.06 -18.98 -0.24
CA LYS A 42 -4.62 -18.72 1.14
C LYS A 42 -5.13 -17.37 1.66
N GLN A 43 -5.36 -16.40 0.78
CA GLN A 43 -5.85 -15.06 1.08
C GLN A 43 -4.99 -14.37 2.17
N PRO A 44 -3.69 -14.17 1.90
CA PRO A 44 -2.70 -13.77 2.90
C PRO A 44 -2.69 -12.26 3.14
N TRP A 45 -3.85 -11.68 3.35
CA TRP A 45 -4.00 -10.25 3.58
C TRP A 45 -4.83 -9.96 4.81
N LYS A 46 -4.42 -8.91 5.53
CA LYS A 46 -5.14 -8.31 6.63
C LYS A 46 -5.02 -6.79 6.50
N PHE A 47 -6.13 -6.09 6.61
CA PHE A 47 -6.22 -4.66 6.35
C PHE A 47 -6.53 -3.91 7.64
N TYR A 48 -5.65 -3.00 8.03
CA TYR A 48 -5.88 -2.06 9.12
C TYR A 48 -6.24 -0.71 8.53
N VAL A 49 -7.51 -0.33 8.64
CA VAL A 49 -8.03 0.93 8.11
C VAL A 49 -7.86 2.03 9.13
N VAL A 50 -7.02 3.00 8.82
CA VAL A 50 -6.72 4.16 9.66
C VAL A 50 -7.45 5.38 9.11
N ARG A 51 -8.32 5.99 9.91
CA ARG A 51 -9.08 7.20 9.57
C ARG A 51 -9.39 8.05 10.81
N GLY A 52 -9.95 9.23 10.60
CA GLY A 52 -10.31 10.15 11.71
C GLY A 52 -9.08 10.54 12.53
N GLU A 53 -9.24 10.65 13.82
CA GLU A 53 -8.18 11.08 14.75
C GLU A 53 -6.97 10.15 14.76
N LYS A 54 -7.16 8.84 14.49
CA LYS A 54 -6.09 7.86 14.46
C LYS A 54 -5.05 8.08 13.35
N ARG A 55 -5.37 8.90 12.35
CA ARG A 55 -4.39 9.30 11.31
C ARG A 55 -3.19 10.04 11.92
N ALA A 56 -3.44 10.93 12.88
CA ALA A 56 -2.37 11.66 13.55
C ALA A 56 -1.46 10.74 14.37
N ASP A 57 -2.04 9.71 15.00
CA ASP A 57 -1.27 8.69 15.72
C ASP A 57 -0.36 7.92 14.76
N MET A 58 -0.90 7.40 13.66
CA MET A 58 -0.14 6.70 12.62
C MET A 58 1.02 7.53 12.08
N VAL A 59 0.77 8.80 11.77
CA VAL A 59 1.79 9.74 11.26
C VAL A 59 2.91 9.94 12.29
N ARG A 60 2.58 10.05 13.58
CA ARG A 60 3.58 10.15 14.65
C ARG A 60 4.44 8.90 14.76
N GLU A 61 3.83 7.71 14.67
CA GLU A 61 4.60 6.46 14.73
C GLU A 61 5.53 6.33 13.51
N MET A 62 5.05 6.64 12.31
CA MET A 62 5.89 6.68 11.12
C MET A 62 7.06 7.67 11.26
N GLN A 63 6.83 8.86 11.83
CA GLN A 63 7.87 9.86 12.08
C GLN A 63 8.91 9.34 13.08
N LYS A 64 8.50 8.70 14.17
CA LYS A 64 9.43 8.11 15.17
C LYS A 64 10.38 7.10 14.52
N GLY A 65 9.86 6.20 13.69
CA GLY A 65 10.68 5.21 12.99
C GLY A 65 11.72 5.85 12.08
N MET A 66 11.30 6.87 11.31
CA MET A 66 12.24 7.64 10.49
C MET A 66 13.31 8.33 11.31
N ASP A 67 12.94 9.03 12.37
CA ASP A 67 13.90 9.76 13.21
C ASP A 67 14.90 8.79 13.85
N ARG A 68 14.45 7.60 14.26
CA ARG A 68 15.31 6.52 14.76
C ARG A 68 16.34 6.06 13.71
N LEU A 69 15.90 5.82 12.47
CA LEU A 69 16.79 5.38 11.39
C LEU A 69 17.77 6.47 10.96
N GLU A 70 17.32 7.72 10.88
CA GLU A 70 18.20 8.85 10.56
C GLU A 70 19.25 9.09 11.65
N ALA A 71 18.91 8.90 12.92
CA ALA A 71 19.87 8.94 14.03
C ALA A 71 20.95 7.84 13.93
N GLN A 72 20.65 6.74 13.22
CA GLN A 72 21.60 5.67 12.88
C GLN A 72 22.39 5.94 11.59
N GLY A 73 22.23 7.11 10.98
CA GLY A 73 22.88 7.48 9.72
C GLY A 73 22.26 6.89 8.46
N ILE A 74 21.05 6.31 8.56
CA ILE A 74 20.33 5.74 7.41
C ILE A 74 19.63 6.88 6.66
N ASN A 75 19.87 6.96 5.36
CA ASN A 75 19.17 7.92 4.50
C ASN A 75 17.76 7.42 4.19
N THR A 76 16.75 8.11 4.67
CA THR A 76 15.34 7.79 4.46
C THR A 76 14.75 8.34 3.15
N GLY A 77 15.55 9.02 2.33
CA GLY A 77 15.19 9.48 0.99
C GLY A 77 13.91 10.35 0.96
N SER A 78 12.90 9.88 0.20
CA SER A 78 11.63 10.60 0.03
C SER A 78 10.61 10.34 1.15
N ALA A 79 10.91 9.53 2.16
CA ALA A 79 9.93 9.09 3.15
C ALA A 79 9.33 10.25 3.97
N ARG A 80 10.09 11.34 4.22
CA ARG A 80 9.53 12.57 4.83
C ARG A 80 8.43 13.21 3.98
N TYR A 81 8.53 13.12 2.66
CA TYR A 81 7.45 13.56 1.78
C TYR A 81 6.25 12.61 1.88
N THR A 82 6.49 11.31 1.94
CA THR A 82 5.44 10.29 2.09
C THR A 82 4.65 10.47 3.38
N ILE A 83 5.28 10.79 4.50
CA ILE A 83 4.59 11.14 5.77
C ILE A 83 3.59 12.29 5.57
N ARG A 84 4.00 13.34 4.85
CA ARG A 84 3.10 14.46 4.55
C ARG A 84 1.90 14.04 3.69
N VAL A 85 2.11 13.12 2.76
CA VAL A 85 1.02 12.55 1.95
C VAL A 85 0.06 11.74 2.82
N MET A 86 0.58 10.88 3.70
CA MET A 86 -0.23 10.09 4.64
C MET A 86 -1.04 10.99 5.61
N ALA A 87 -0.46 12.10 6.06
CA ALA A 87 -1.15 13.06 6.92
C ALA A 87 -2.33 13.75 6.23
N GLN A 88 -2.27 13.95 4.91
CA GLN A 88 -3.35 14.58 4.13
C GLN A 88 -4.45 13.60 3.72
N ALA A 89 -4.12 12.32 3.54
CA ALA A 89 -5.08 11.33 3.08
C ALA A 89 -6.16 11.08 4.15
N PRO A 90 -7.47 11.15 3.81
CA PRO A 90 -8.54 10.87 4.77
C PRO A 90 -8.54 9.43 5.28
N VAL A 91 -8.03 8.50 4.49
CA VAL A 91 -7.90 7.09 4.83
C VAL A 91 -6.52 6.59 4.44
N THR A 92 -5.88 5.80 5.31
CA THR A 92 -4.71 4.97 4.96
C THR A 92 -4.96 3.55 5.45
N ILE A 93 -4.72 2.57 4.58
CA ILE A 93 -4.84 1.15 4.87
C ILE A 93 -3.43 0.59 5.03
N LEU A 94 -3.08 0.09 6.22
CA LEU A 94 -1.87 -0.70 6.42
C LEU A 94 -2.19 -2.14 6.05
N VAL A 95 -1.37 -2.73 5.18
CA VAL A 95 -1.59 -4.06 4.59
C VAL A 95 -0.57 -5.02 5.14
N PHE A 96 -1.05 -6.09 5.77
CA PHE A 96 -0.22 -7.13 6.41
C PHE A 96 -0.46 -8.51 5.81
N ASN A 97 0.59 -9.33 5.84
CA ASN A 97 0.51 -10.79 5.73
C ASN A 97 0.52 -11.39 7.14
N PRO A 98 -0.61 -11.88 7.66
CA PRO A 98 -0.68 -12.42 9.01
C PRO A 98 -0.02 -13.82 9.15
N PHE A 99 0.39 -14.44 8.04
CA PHE A 99 1.03 -15.76 8.01
C PHE A 99 2.55 -15.70 7.90
N SER A 100 3.11 -14.50 7.81
CA SER A 100 4.54 -14.25 7.81
C SER A 100 4.96 -13.46 9.03
N CYS A 101 6.24 -13.15 9.15
CA CYS A 101 6.83 -12.42 10.27
C CYS A 101 7.74 -11.30 9.74
N HIS A 102 8.38 -10.59 10.65
CA HIS A 102 9.31 -9.51 10.32
C HIS A 102 10.26 -9.90 9.18
N PRO A 103 10.46 -9.05 8.14
CA PRO A 103 11.23 -9.39 6.93
C PRO A 103 12.69 -9.77 7.19
N LEU A 104 13.28 -9.31 8.30
CA LEU A 104 14.65 -9.66 8.70
C LEU A 104 14.72 -10.91 9.60
N HIS A 105 13.60 -11.56 9.89
CA HIS A 105 13.63 -12.82 10.64
C HIS A 105 14.21 -13.94 9.78
N PRO A 106 15.15 -14.76 10.31
CA PRO A 106 15.73 -15.88 9.56
C PRO A 106 14.65 -16.86 9.08
N ARG A 107 14.73 -17.27 7.82
CA ARG A 107 13.78 -18.20 7.18
C ARG A 107 14.54 -19.31 6.44
N ASN A 108 13.98 -20.51 6.43
CA ASN A 108 14.43 -21.55 5.53
C ASN A 108 13.94 -21.32 4.09
N THR A 109 14.47 -22.08 3.14
CA THR A 109 14.16 -21.89 1.70
C THR A 109 12.66 -22.01 1.38
N LEU A 110 11.94 -22.92 2.02
CA LEU A 110 10.51 -23.12 1.76
C LEU A 110 9.67 -21.97 2.33
N GLU A 111 10.06 -21.44 3.48
CA GLU A 111 9.43 -20.25 4.07
C GLU A 111 9.62 -19.03 3.18
N VAL A 112 10.85 -18.83 2.64
CA VAL A 112 11.11 -17.73 1.68
C VAL A 112 10.22 -17.86 0.45
N TYR A 113 10.09 -19.07 -0.13
CA TYR A 113 9.21 -19.27 -1.28
C TYR A 113 7.73 -19.04 -0.95
N ALA A 114 7.28 -19.47 0.23
CA ALA A 114 5.92 -19.23 0.68
C ALA A 114 5.65 -17.72 0.83
N ASP A 115 6.57 -16.98 1.45
CA ASP A 115 6.47 -15.53 1.59
C ASP A 115 6.43 -14.82 0.22
N MET A 116 7.25 -15.24 -0.73
CA MET A 116 7.23 -14.69 -2.11
C MET A 116 5.86 -14.87 -2.77
N VAL A 117 5.22 -16.03 -2.60
CA VAL A 117 3.87 -16.30 -3.14
C VAL A 117 2.83 -15.43 -2.43
N ASP A 118 2.94 -15.29 -1.13
CA ASP A 118 2.03 -14.46 -0.33
C ASP A 118 2.16 -12.97 -0.70
N ILE A 119 3.38 -12.45 -0.82
CA ILE A 119 3.65 -11.06 -1.22
C ILE A 119 3.06 -10.76 -2.62
N GLN A 120 3.21 -11.68 -3.58
CA GLN A 120 2.59 -11.55 -4.91
C GLN A 120 1.06 -11.51 -4.81
N SER A 121 0.47 -12.36 -3.98
CA SER A 121 -0.99 -12.38 -3.74
C SER A 121 -1.48 -11.08 -3.10
N VAL A 122 -0.77 -10.56 -2.10
CA VAL A 122 -1.06 -9.26 -1.48
C VAL A 122 -0.90 -8.12 -2.50
N GLY A 123 0.13 -8.20 -3.37
CA GLY A 123 0.32 -7.24 -4.45
C GLY A 123 -0.86 -7.20 -5.42
N ALA A 124 -1.43 -8.36 -5.77
CA ALA A 124 -2.65 -8.45 -6.57
C ALA A 124 -3.85 -7.80 -5.85
N ALA A 125 -4.02 -8.05 -4.55
CA ALA A 125 -5.08 -7.44 -3.75
C ALA A 125 -4.94 -5.91 -3.70
N ILE A 126 -3.74 -5.39 -3.49
CA ILE A 126 -3.50 -3.95 -3.53
C ILE A 126 -3.82 -3.39 -4.92
N GLN A 127 -3.40 -4.05 -6.02
CA GLN A 127 -3.71 -3.57 -7.36
C GLN A 127 -5.22 -3.51 -7.63
N ASN A 128 -6.01 -4.48 -7.17
CA ASN A 128 -7.46 -4.42 -7.26
C ASN A 128 -8.04 -3.23 -6.48
N MET A 129 -7.53 -2.93 -5.26
CA MET A 129 -7.91 -1.70 -4.54
C MET A 129 -7.67 -0.45 -5.37
N LEU A 130 -6.50 -0.35 -6.03
CA LEU A 130 -6.15 0.84 -6.81
C LEU A 130 -7.03 1.01 -8.04
N LEU A 131 -7.43 -0.09 -8.69
CA LEU A 131 -8.31 -0.07 -9.86
C LEU A 131 -9.74 0.30 -9.47
N GLU A 132 -10.27 -0.33 -8.43
CA GLU A 132 -11.60 0.00 -7.92
C GLU A 132 -11.68 1.45 -7.41
N ALA A 133 -10.66 1.91 -6.69
CA ALA A 133 -10.57 3.32 -6.30
C ALA A 133 -10.63 4.25 -7.53
N THR A 134 -9.92 3.91 -8.61
CA THR A 134 -9.92 4.69 -9.85
C THR A 134 -11.30 4.70 -10.50
N ASP A 135 -11.98 3.56 -10.58
CA ASP A 135 -13.34 3.44 -11.11
C ASP A 135 -14.35 4.30 -10.32
N LEU A 136 -14.18 4.35 -9.01
CA LEU A 136 -15.02 5.14 -8.10
C LEU A 136 -14.61 6.63 -8.00
N GLY A 137 -13.63 7.10 -8.80
CA GLY A 137 -13.15 8.48 -8.78
C GLY A 137 -12.32 8.83 -7.54
N VAL A 138 -11.80 7.83 -6.83
CA VAL A 138 -10.96 7.98 -5.64
C VAL A 138 -9.49 7.91 -6.04
N GLY A 139 -8.71 8.90 -5.61
CA GLY A 139 -7.26 8.90 -5.74
C GLY A 139 -6.60 7.92 -4.78
N SER A 140 -5.56 7.24 -5.24
CA SER A 140 -4.85 6.25 -4.45
C SER A 140 -3.34 6.40 -4.55
N LEU A 141 -2.63 5.96 -3.49
CA LEU A 141 -1.16 5.85 -3.47
C LEU A 141 -0.76 4.55 -2.79
N TRP A 142 -0.04 3.70 -3.51
CA TRP A 142 0.67 2.55 -2.94
C TRP A 142 1.99 3.03 -2.31
N ILE A 143 2.20 2.75 -1.04
CA ILE A 143 3.30 3.25 -0.22
C ILE A 143 4.14 2.07 0.29
N CYS A 144 5.41 2.02 -0.12
CA CYS A 144 6.41 1.11 0.43
C CYS A 144 7.30 1.79 1.49
N ASP A 145 7.34 3.13 1.53
CA ASP A 145 8.13 3.89 2.50
C ASP A 145 7.74 3.62 3.96
N VAL A 146 6.63 2.90 4.21
CA VAL A 146 6.23 2.43 5.55
C VAL A 146 7.28 1.56 6.21
N TYR A 147 8.20 0.97 5.45
CA TYR A 147 9.32 0.22 6.00
C TYR A 147 10.27 1.09 6.85
N PHE A 148 10.29 2.40 6.67
CA PHE A 148 11.04 3.30 7.54
C PHE A 148 10.39 3.55 8.91
N GLY A 149 9.14 3.16 9.11
CA GLY A 149 8.42 3.16 10.39
C GLY A 149 7.91 1.77 10.77
N TYR A 150 8.55 0.72 10.27
CA TYR A 150 8.06 -0.66 10.36
C TYR A 150 7.74 -1.08 11.79
N GLU A 151 8.75 -0.99 12.69
CA GLU A 151 8.64 -1.42 14.08
C GLU A 151 7.56 -0.64 14.83
N GLU A 152 7.55 0.68 14.66
CA GLU A 152 6.64 1.58 15.34
C GLU A 152 5.19 1.36 14.89
N LEU A 153 4.97 1.21 13.59
CA LEU A 153 3.64 0.96 13.03
C LEU A 153 3.12 -0.43 13.42
N CYS A 154 3.94 -1.48 13.35
CA CYS A 154 3.57 -2.82 13.79
C CYS A 154 3.21 -2.84 15.29
N ALA A 155 4.03 -2.22 16.12
CA ALA A 155 3.77 -2.11 17.55
C ALA A 155 2.49 -1.33 17.84
N TRP A 156 2.24 -0.24 17.11
CA TRP A 156 1.06 0.60 17.28
C TRP A 156 -0.24 -0.11 16.95
N VAL A 157 -0.29 -0.90 15.88
CA VAL A 157 -1.49 -1.69 15.53
C VAL A 157 -1.58 -3.02 16.27
N GLY A 158 -0.49 -3.46 16.93
CA GLY A 158 -0.43 -4.73 17.64
C GLY A 158 -0.40 -5.95 16.73
N GLU A 159 0.04 -5.80 15.47
CA GLU A 159 0.15 -6.92 14.52
C GLU A 159 1.56 -7.50 14.52
N LYS A 160 1.63 -8.86 14.55
CA LYS A 160 2.90 -9.62 14.53
C LYS A 160 3.24 -10.14 13.13
N GLY A 161 2.29 -10.09 12.20
CA GLY A 161 2.50 -10.44 10.81
C GLY A 161 3.43 -9.46 10.10
N GLU A 162 3.80 -9.79 8.88
CA GLU A 162 4.65 -8.94 8.05
C GLU A 162 3.85 -7.78 7.45
N MET A 163 4.26 -6.53 7.70
CA MET A 163 3.70 -5.38 7.02
C MET A 163 4.25 -5.31 5.59
N ILE A 164 3.37 -5.38 4.60
CA ILE A 164 3.76 -5.42 3.19
C ILE A 164 3.80 -4.02 2.57
N ALA A 165 2.81 -3.20 2.87
CA ALA A 165 2.68 -1.86 2.30
C ALA A 165 1.62 -1.05 3.05
N ALA A 166 1.44 0.20 2.63
CA ALA A 166 0.20 0.94 2.90
C ALA A 166 -0.43 1.46 1.61
N VAL A 167 -1.73 1.73 1.66
CA VAL A 167 -2.50 2.38 0.60
C VAL A 167 -3.21 3.59 1.17
N SER A 168 -2.84 4.79 0.72
CA SER A 168 -3.58 6.01 1.05
C SER A 168 -4.65 6.27 0.01
N LEU A 169 -5.85 6.64 0.45
CA LEU A 169 -7.05 6.86 -0.35
C LEU A 169 -7.67 8.22 -0.01
N GLY A 170 -8.24 8.88 -1.01
CA GLY A 170 -8.97 10.15 -0.87
C GLY A 170 -9.24 10.80 -2.21
N TYR A 171 -10.04 11.84 -2.25
CA TYR A 171 -10.28 12.58 -3.48
C TYR A 171 -9.05 13.42 -3.86
N ALA A 172 -8.63 13.31 -5.13
CA ALA A 172 -7.44 14.04 -5.61
C ALA A 172 -7.67 15.56 -5.60
N ASP A 173 -6.72 16.32 -5.05
CA ASP A 173 -6.74 17.80 -5.06
C ASP A 173 -6.19 18.39 -6.37
N HIS A 174 -5.56 17.59 -7.20
CA HIS A 174 -4.97 18.02 -8.46
C HIS A 174 -4.84 16.86 -9.45
N THR A 175 -4.69 17.21 -10.73
CA THR A 175 -4.41 16.23 -11.78
C THR A 175 -2.93 15.83 -11.78
N SER A 176 -2.64 14.59 -11.45
CA SER A 176 -1.28 14.04 -11.55
C SER A 176 -0.89 13.78 -13.01
N ARG A 177 0.37 14.10 -13.37
CA ARG A 177 0.89 13.73 -14.70
C ARG A 177 1.08 12.22 -14.80
N THR A 178 0.71 11.66 -15.94
CA THR A 178 1.04 10.27 -16.29
C THR A 178 2.55 10.16 -16.52
N ARG A 179 3.20 9.20 -15.88
CA ARG A 179 4.61 8.91 -16.15
C ARG A 179 4.73 7.96 -17.34
N PRO A 180 5.77 8.10 -18.17
CA PRO A 180 5.99 7.20 -19.31
C PRO A 180 6.12 5.74 -18.84
N ARG A 181 5.77 4.84 -19.72
CA ARG A 181 5.96 3.39 -19.56
C ARG A 181 6.88 2.91 -20.66
N LYS A 182 7.65 1.87 -20.38
CA LYS A 182 8.36 1.12 -21.41
C LYS A 182 7.36 0.56 -22.40
N SER A 183 7.73 0.48 -23.67
CA SER A 183 6.94 -0.20 -24.68
C SER A 183 6.90 -1.71 -24.41
N ILE A 184 5.91 -2.39 -24.97
CA ILE A 184 5.83 -3.87 -24.83
C ILE A 184 7.07 -4.55 -25.43
N GLY A 185 7.62 -4.03 -26.50
CA GLY A 185 8.84 -4.58 -27.13
C GLY A 185 10.10 -4.46 -26.27
N GLU A 186 10.16 -3.48 -25.34
CA GLU A 186 11.31 -3.35 -24.42
C GLU A 186 11.27 -4.33 -23.25
N VAL A 187 10.12 -4.97 -22.99
CA VAL A 187 9.90 -5.79 -21.78
C VAL A 187 9.45 -7.21 -22.11
N THR A 188 9.32 -7.55 -23.41
CA THR A 188 8.82 -8.86 -23.85
C THR A 188 9.84 -9.54 -24.74
N ILE A 189 10.15 -10.78 -24.42
CA ILE A 189 10.98 -11.67 -25.24
C ILE A 189 10.12 -12.88 -25.59
N TYR A 190 9.97 -13.16 -26.89
CA TYR A 190 9.30 -14.36 -27.38
C TYR A 190 10.32 -15.49 -27.47
N VAL A 191 10.05 -16.61 -26.83
CA VAL A 191 10.85 -17.84 -26.94
C VAL A 191 10.00 -18.83 -27.73
N GLU A 192 10.42 -19.12 -28.95
CA GLU A 192 9.77 -20.03 -29.91
C GLU A 192 10.57 -21.30 -30.12
#